data_dd625f287124e73e52629a5f91bac511
#
_entry.id   dd625f287124e73e52629a5f91bac511
#
_cell.length_a   1.000
_cell.length_b   1.000
_cell.length_c   1.000
_cell.angle_alpha   90.00
_cell.angle_beta   90.00
_cell.angle_gamma   90.00
#
_symmetry.space_group_name_H-M   'P 1'
#
loop_
_entity.id
_entity.type
_entity.pdbx_description
1 polymer ?
#
loop_
_entity_poly.entity_id
_entity_poly.type
_entity_poly.pdbx_seq_one_letter_code
_entity_poly.pdbx_strand_id
1 'polypeptide(L)'
;MYRLNVNATRPEFRYLYLDLNAYFASVEQQERPDLRGRPVAVVPMIADTTFVIAASYEAKRFGVSTGTRVGDAKRMCPGLVLTPARGRVYVQYHDRILEAVERVLPIERVCSIDEMYFKLLGEERRPARAMELALEMKRTLRDEVGQYITASIGIGPNPFLAKVGTEMRKPDGLVMLPIDELPHALDSLKLTDFPGINRRMKARLNAVGLFSARDLCRAGPELLRRGFGSVVGEVWYWLLRGYDLPRKETSRKTLSHSHVMSPRFRTHEGCKQVVLRLLHKAAARLRSEGLTASILEVAVSGRKSWGDRRVLDPTQDTVTLMEAFASMWKQADFESPVKASVVLSGLRPASSITPSLFDDSVARTRLSHTVDELNRRFGKHTVLLAETLSARNTAPERIAFGKTRLFDEGGDRAWVDTFRGRRPSPPSATMG
;
A
#
# COMPACT_ATOMS: atom_id res chain seq x y z
N MET A 1 12.74 -22.18 14.72
CA MET A 1 11.63 -22.91 15.38
C MET A 1 10.91 -21.90 16.28
N TYR A 2 9.72 -21.45 15.90
CA TYR A 2 8.90 -20.57 16.75
C TYR A 2 8.37 -21.41 17.90
N ARG A 3 8.89 -21.23 19.14
CA ARG A 3 8.19 -21.73 20.33
C ARG A 3 6.97 -20.83 20.53
N LEU A 4 5.82 -21.28 20.04
CA LEU A 4 4.53 -20.64 20.32
C LEU A 4 4.16 -21.00 21.76
N ASN A 5 3.96 -19.97 22.58
CA ASN A 5 3.39 -20.14 23.91
C ASN A 5 1.89 -20.44 23.74
N VAL A 6 1.53 -21.72 23.73
CA VAL A 6 0.19 -22.23 23.34
C VAL A 6 -0.85 -22.07 24.47
N ASN A 7 -0.52 -21.45 25.61
CA ASN A 7 -1.41 -21.29 26.75
C ASN A 7 -2.35 -20.06 26.66
N ALA A 8 -2.65 -19.56 25.46
CA ALA A 8 -3.65 -18.52 25.33
C ALA A 8 -5.05 -19.13 25.31
N THR A 9 -5.84 -18.89 26.34
CA THR A 9 -7.30 -19.00 26.31
C THR A 9 -7.80 -18.44 24.98
N ARG A 10 -8.56 -19.24 24.20
CA ARG A 10 -9.09 -18.86 22.89
C ARG A 10 -10.20 -17.81 23.08
N PRO A 11 -9.98 -16.50 22.91
CA PRO A 11 -11.05 -15.53 22.92
C PRO A 11 -11.76 -15.55 21.57
N GLU A 12 -13.08 -15.48 21.59
CA GLU A 12 -13.91 -15.62 20.39
C GLU A 12 -13.60 -14.58 19.33
N PHE A 13 -13.57 -13.30 19.69
CA PHE A 13 -13.32 -12.20 18.78
C PHE A 13 -12.24 -11.28 19.34
N ARG A 14 -11.25 -10.95 18.51
CA ARG A 14 -10.15 -10.06 18.91
C ARG A 14 -9.98 -8.87 18.01
N TYR A 15 -10.45 -8.97 16.75
CA TYR A 15 -10.21 -7.95 15.74
C TYR A 15 -11.45 -7.69 14.92
N LEU A 16 -11.66 -6.43 14.63
CA LEU A 16 -12.57 -5.93 13.63
C LEU A 16 -11.72 -5.37 12.49
N TYR A 17 -11.98 -5.78 11.26
CA TYR A 17 -11.31 -5.27 10.06
C TYR A 17 -12.31 -4.54 9.18
N LEU A 18 -11.97 -3.33 8.75
CA LEU A 18 -12.77 -2.48 7.89
C LEU A 18 -12.07 -2.34 6.54
N ASP A 19 -12.84 -2.57 5.46
CA ASP A 19 -12.40 -2.46 4.07
C ASP A 19 -13.41 -1.61 3.30
N LEU A 20 -12.98 -0.44 2.82
CA LEU A 20 -13.83 0.49 2.08
C LEU A 20 -14.17 -0.06 0.70
N ASN A 21 -15.45 -0.05 0.36
CA ASN A 21 -15.93 -0.66 -0.87
C ASN A 21 -15.63 0.21 -2.10
N ALA A 22 -14.84 -0.33 -3.06
CA ALA A 22 -14.48 0.34 -4.31
C ALA A 22 -14.00 1.80 -4.10
N TYR A 23 -13.22 2.04 -3.08
CA TYR A 23 -12.96 3.32 -2.42
C TYR A 23 -12.86 4.52 -3.36
N PHE A 24 -11.92 4.53 -4.33
CA PHE A 24 -11.75 5.68 -5.22
C PHE A 24 -12.98 5.95 -6.07
N ALA A 25 -13.66 4.91 -6.55
CA ALA A 25 -14.88 5.07 -7.35
C ALA A 25 -16.05 5.58 -6.48
N SER A 26 -16.14 5.09 -5.24
CA SER A 26 -17.14 5.55 -4.27
C SER A 26 -16.92 7.02 -3.88
N VAL A 27 -15.68 7.46 -3.70
CA VAL A 27 -15.35 8.88 -3.49
C VAL A 27 -15.76 9.73 -4.71
N GLU A 28 -15.53 9.26 -5.96
CA GLU A 28 -15.99 9.99 -7.14
C GLU A 28 -17.52 10.11 -7.18
N GLN A 29 -18.25 9.03 -6.84
CA GLN A 29 -19.72 9.05 -6.79
C GLN A 29 -20.26 9.88 -5.60
N GLN A 30 -19.52 9.97 -4.49
CA GLN A 30 -19.86 10.82 -3.37
C GLN A 30 -19.73 12.30 -3.73
N GLU A 31 -18.63 12.69 -4.35
CA GLU A 31 -18.32 14.06 -4.75
C GLU A 31 -19.17 14.58 -5.92
N ARG A 32 -19.54 13.68 -6.82
CA ARG A 32 -20.21 14.02 -8.07
C ARG A 32 -21.53 13.25 -8.20
N PRO A 33 -22.67 13.88 -7.84
CA PRO A 33 -23.99 13.27 -7.88
C PRO A 33 -24.39 12.71 -9.28
N ASP A 34 -23.88 13.31 -10.35
CA ASP A 34 -24.08 12.87 -11.73
C ASP A 34 -23.49 11.49 -12.05
N LEU A 35 -22.56 10.99 -11.20
CA LEU A 35 -21.96 9.67 -11.32
C LEU A 35 -22.67 8.58 -10.54
N ARG A 36 -23.60 8.95 -9.69
CA ARG A 36 -24.31 8.01 -8.82
C ARG A 36 -25.18 7.05 -9.63
N GLY A 37 -25.09 5.75 -9.29
CA GLY A 37 -25.78 4.68 -10.01
C GLY A 37 -25.24 4.39 -11.41
N ARG A 38 -24.20 5.09 -11.86
CA ARG A 38 -23.57 4.86 -13.17
C ARG A 38 -22.31 4.00 -13.02
N PRO A 39 -21.97 3.21 -14.05
CA PRO A 39 -20.69 2.50 -14.06
C PRO A 39 -19.52 3.49 -14.18
N VAL A 40 -18.68 3.56 -13.14
CA VAL A 40 -17.53 4.45 -13.07
C VAL A 40 -16.24 3.64 -12.97
N ALA A 41 -15.22 4.01 -13.72
CA ALA A 41 -13.86 3.50 -13.57
C ALA A 41 -12.86 4.65 -13.36
N VAL A 42 -12.15 4.60 -12.25
CA VAL A 42 -11.06 5.52 -11.96
C VAL A 42 -9.79 5.03 -12.66
N VAL A 43 -9.13 5.92 -13.39
CA VAL A 43 -7.96 5.62 -14.21
C VAL A 43 -6.82 6.60 -13.94
N PRO A 44 -5.55 6.22 -14.15
CA PRO A 44 -4.42 7.14 -13.98
C PRO A 44 -4.45 8.31 -14.97
N MET A 45 -4.93 8.03 -16.18
CA MET A 45 -5.17 8.96 -17.28
C MET A 45 -6.16 8.34 -18.26
N ILE A 46 -6.89 9.16 -18.97
CA ILE A 46 -7.86 8.70 -19.97
C ILE A 46 -7.11 8.29 -21.26
N ALA A 47 -6.79 7.02 -21.36
CA ALA A 47 -6.18 6.41 -22.54
C ALA A 47 -6.46 4.90 -22.55
N ASP A 48 -6.76 4.34 -23.71
CA ASP A 48 -7.14 2.92 -23.87
C ASP A 48 -6.02 1.94 -23.47
N THR A 49 -4.77 2.41 -23.47
CA THR A 49 -3.58 1.64 -23.08
C THR A 49 -3.34 1.58 -21.58
N THR A 50 -4.04 2.37 -20.78
CA THR A 50 -3.93 2.38 -19.31
C THR A 50 -4.86 1.35 -18.69
N PHE A 51 -4.81 1.25 -17.35
CA PHE A 51 -5.57 0.26 -16.59
C PHE A 51 -6.49 0.95 -15.58
N VAL A 52 -7.62 0.33 -15.30
CA VAL A 52 -8.53 0.71 -14.24
C VAL A 52 -7.84 0.51 -12.89
N ILE A 53 -7.84 1.53 -12.03
CA ILE A 53 -7.31 1.46 -10.66
C ILE A 53 -8.41 1.19 -9.63
N ALA A 54 -9.64 1.65 -9.89
CA ALA A 54 -10.83 1.28 -9.11
C ALA A 54 -12.05 1.30 -10.02
N ALA A 55 -12.99 0.39 -9.79
CA ALA A 55 -14.25 0.30 -10.50
C ALA A 55 -15.43 0.32 -9.53
N SER A 56 -16.46 1.10 -9.80
CA SER A 56 -17.71 1.09 -9.04
C SER A 56 -18.40 -0.27 -9.15
N TYR A 57 -19.33 -0.55 -8.23
CA TYR A 57 -20.05 -1.84 -8.28
C TYR A 57 -20.93 -1.98 -9.51
N GLU A 58 -21.43 -0.88 -10.04
CA GLU A 58 -22.13 -0.87 -11.34
C GLU A 58 -21.20 -1.34 -12.46
N ALA A 59 -19.94 -0.86 -12.50
CA ALA A 59 -18.96 -1.31 -13.50
C ALA A 59 -18.51 -2.77 -13.26
N LYS A 60 -18.38 -3.18 -11.99
CA LYS A 60 -18.01 -4.56 -11.61
C LYS A 60 -19.04 -5.59 -12.10
N ARG A 61 -20.34 -5.24 -12.19
CA ARG A 61 -21.40 -6.12 -12.73
C ARG A 61 -21.14 -6.49 -14.19
N PHE A 62 -20.43 -5.66 -14.94
CA PHE A 62 -20.00 -5.94 -16.32
C PHE A 62 -18.62 -6.62 -16.39
N GLY A 63 -18.04 -7.03 -15.24
CA GLY A 63 -16.73 -7.67 -15.17
C GLY A 63 -15.54 -6.72 -15.14
N VAL A 64 -15.77 -5.39 -15.14
CA VAL A 64 -14.67 -4.41 -15.02
C VAL A 64 -14.12 -4.42 -13.61
N SER A 65 -12.82 -4.59 -13.47
CA SER A 65 -12.13 -4.66 -12.18
C SER A 65 -10.80 -3.91 -12.19
N THR A 66 -10.18 -3.76 -11.03
CA THR A 66 -8.81 -3.23 -10.92
C THR A 66 -7.86 -4.06 -11.78
N GLY A 67 -7.07 -3.38 -12.62
CA GLY A 67 -6.17 -4.02 -13.57
C GLY A 67 -6.78 -4.31 -14.95
N THR A 68 -8.08 -4.14 -15.15
CA THR A 68 -8.71 -4.23 -16.49
C THR A 68 -8.16 -3.11 -17.37
N ARG A 69 -7.73 -3.44 -18.59
CA ARG A 69 -7.27 -2.44 -19.55
C ARG A 69 -8.43 -1.54 -19.97
N VAL A 70 -8.22 -0.24 -20.07
CA VAL A 70 -9.30 0.73 -20.34
C VAL A 70 -10.02 0.42 -21.65
N GLY A 71 -9.30 0.07 -22.73
CA GLY A 71 -9.92 -0.32 -24.00
C GLY A 71 -10.81 -1.56 -23.87
N ASP A 72 -10.43 -2.52 -23.01
CA ASP A 72 -11.24 -3.71 -22.72
C ASP A 72 -12.45 -3.33 -21.86
N ALA A 73 -12.24 -2.52 -20.82
CA ALA A 73 -13.31 -2.05 -19.93
C ALA A 73 -14.43 -1.33 -20.69
N LYS A 74 -14.09 -0.49 -21.68
CA LYS A 74 -15.08 0.17 -22.55
C LYS A 74 -15.91 -0.84 -23.37
N ARG A 75 -15.27 -1.92 -23.85
CA ARG A 75 -15.99 -2.98 -24.59
C ARG A 75 -16.90 -3.81 -23.67
N MET A 76 -16.43 -4.09 -22.45
CA MET A 76 -17.18 -4.87 -21.46
C MET A 76 -18.38 -4.11 -20.89
N CYS A 77 -18.27 -2.80 -20.75
CA CYS A 77 -19.28 -1.96 -20.11
C CYS A 77 -19.64 -0.75 -20.98
N PRO A 78 -20.65 -0.88 -21.85
CA PRO A 78 -21.19 0.25 -22.59
C PRO A 78 -21.69 1.33 -21.63
N GLY A 79 -21.30 2.58 -21.85
CA GLY A 79 -21.66 3.70 -20.97
C GLY A 79 -20.74 3.87 -19.73
N LEU A 80 -19.61 3.15 -19.69
CA LEU A 80 -18.60 3.32 -18.65
C LEU A 80 -18.04 4.74 -18.61
N VAL A 81 -18.17 5.39 -17.46
CA VAL A 81 -17.61 6.72 -17.23
C VAL A 81 -16.18 6.59 -16.72
N LEU A 82 -15.23 7.14 -17.45
CA LEU A 82 -13.82 7.19 -17.03
C LEU A 82 -13.55 8.48 -16.28
N THR A 83 -12.99 8.36 -15.08
CA THR A 83 -12.59 9.50 -14.24
C THR A 83 -11.09 9.43 -13.96
N PRO A 84 -10.31 10.49 -14.25
CA PRO A 84 -8.92 10.56 -13.83
C PRO A 84 -8.79 10.55 -12.31
N ALA A 85 -7.81 9.84 -11.78
CA ALA A 85 -7.58 9.75 -10.36
C ALA A 85 -7.24 11.11 -9.72
N ARG A 86 -7.95 11.47 -8.64
CA ARG A 86 -7.78 12.71 -7.86
C ARG A 86 -7.17 12.40 -6.50
N GLY A 87 -5.88 12.07 -6.47
CA GLY A 87 -5.19 11.59 -5.28
C GLY A 87 -5.41 12.44 -4.02
N ARG A 88 -5.36 13.78 -4.12
CA ARG A 88 -5.57 14.68 -2.98
C ARG A 88 -6.97 14.51 -2.37
N VAL A 89 -8.01 14.38 -3.18
CA VAL A 89 -9.38 14.17 -2.72
C VAL A 89 -9.50 12.85 -1.95
N TYR A 90 -8.86 11.79 -2.46
CA TYR A 90 -8.90 10.48 -1.78
C TYR A 90 -8.19 10.52 -0.42
N VAL A 91 -7.09 11.26 -0.29
CA VAL A 91 -6.43 11.45 1.02
C VAL A 91 -7.32 12.23 1.97
N GLN A 92 -7.96 13.32 1.52
CA GLN A 92 -8.91 14.09 2.36
C GLN A 92 -10.07 13.23 2.88
N TYR A 93 -10.62 12.36 2.02
CA TYR A 93 -11.65 11.40 2.46
C TYR A 93 -11.10 10.36 3.44
N HIS A 94 -9.88 9.88 3.21
CA HIS A 94 -9.21 8.96 4.14
C HIS A 94 -9.05 9.58 5.52
N ASP A 95 -8.56 10.83 5.61
CA ASP A 95 -8.40 11.53 6.89
C ASP A 95 -9.74 11.68 7.61
N ARG A 96 -10.80 12.09 6.90
CA ARG A 96 -12.18 12.16 7.46
C ARG A 96 -12.68 10.79 7.96
N ILE A 97 -12.39 9.73 7.23
CA ILE A 97 -12.75 8.36 7.61
C ILE A 97 -12.02 7.96 8.89
N LEU A 98 -10.69 8.21 8.98
CA LEU A 98 -9.91 7.90 10.18
C LEU A 98 -10.49 8.64 11.40
N GLU A 99 -10.75 9.95 11.28
CA GLU A 99 -11.35 10.76 12.35
C GLU A 99 -12.73 10.24 12.78
N ALA A 100 -13.55 9.79 11.85
CA ALA A 100 -14.89 9.27 12.12
C ALA A 100 -14.83 7.93 12.86
N VAL A 101 -14.08 6.95 12.36
CA VAL A 101 -14.04 5.61 12.94
C VAL A 101 -13.23 5.52 14.23
N GLU A 102 -12.23 6.39 14.42
CA GLU A 102 -11.43 6.46 15.66
C GLU A 102 -12.29 6.83 16.88
N ARG A 103 -13.37 7.58 16.70
CA ARG A 103 -14.31 7.90 17.77
C ARG A 103 -15.18 6.72 18.20
N VAL A 104 -15.39 5.75 17.31
CA VAL A 104 -16.15 4.53 17.62
C VAL A 104 -15.27 3.50 18.31
N LEU A 105 -14.07 3.28 17.77
CA LEU A 105 -13.11 2.32 18.32
C LEU A 105 -11.68 2.75 17.93
N PRO A 106 -10.72 2.75 18.86
CA PRO A 106 -9.33 3.11 18.55
C PRO A 106 -8.74 2.25 17.46
N ILE A 107 -8.12 2.89 16.46
CA ILE A 107 -7.49 2.22 15.33
C ILE A 107 -6.20 1.54 15.81
N GLU A 108 -6.13 0.23 15.72
CA GLU A 108 -4.89 -0.52 16.00
C GLU A 108 -3.88 -0.31 14.86
N ARG A 109 -4.39 -0.31 13.59
CA ARG A 109 -3.52 -0.14 12.43
C ARG A 109 -4.26 0.28 11.18
N VAL A 110 -3.68 1.24 10.46
CA VAL A 110 -4.00 1.56 9.07
C VAL A 110 -3.13 0.69 8.17
N CYS A 111 -3.76 -0.15 7.33
CA CYS A 111 -3.08 -1.07 6.41
C CYS A 111 -2.86 -0.47 5.02
N SER A 112 -3.84 0.28 4.53
CA SER A 112 -3.81 1.01 3.26
C SER A 112 -4.70 2.25 3.35
N ILE A 113 -4.86 2.97 2.24
CA ILE A 113 -5.77 4.14 2.17
C ILE A 113 -7.26 3.74 2.35
N ASP A 114 -7.59 2.48 2.19
CA ASP A 114 -8.94 1.92 2.21
C ASP A 114 -9.14 0.78 3.20
N GLU A 115 -8.08 0.41 3.97
CA GLU A 115 -8.12 -0.72 4.89
C GLU A 115 -7.51 -0.39 6.24
N MET A 116 -8.19 -0.77 7.31
CA MET A 116 -7.71 -0.64 8.69
C MET A 116 -8.30 -1.71 9.59
N TYR A 117 -7.66 -1.98 10.72
CA TYR A 117 -8.22 -2.88 11.71
C TYR A 117 -8.10 -2.33 13.13
N PHE A 118 -8.97 -2.84 13.98
CA PHE A 118 -9.20 -2.45 15.36
C PHE A 118 -9.05 -3.65 16.25
N LYS A 119 -8.53 -3.46 17.45
CA LYS A 119 -8.38 -4.53 18.44
C LYS A 119 -9.49 -4.41 19.47
N LEU A 120 -10.27 -5.47 19.59
CA LEU A 120 -11.34 -5.58 20.57
C LEU A 120 -10.78 -5.97 21.95
N LEU A 121 -11.24 -5.33 23.01
CA LEU A 121 -10.79 -5.55 24.38
C LEU A 121 -11.98 -5.80 25.32
N GLY A 122 -11.77 -6.60 26.36
CA GLY A 122 -12.79 -6.84 27.40
C GLY A 122 -14.17 -7.19 26.82
N GLU A 123 -15.19 -6.41 27.15
CA GLU A 123 -16.57 -6.59 26.72
C GLU A 123 -16.76 -6.45 25.20
N GLU A 124 -15.90 -5.71 24.51
CA GLU A 124 -15.95 -5.55 23.06
C GLU A 124 -15.78 -6.88 22.30
N ARG A 125 -15.20 -7.90 22.97
CA ARG A 125 -15.02 -9.24 22.43
C ARG A 125 -16.28 -10.09 22.42
N ARG A 126 -17.33 -9.65 23.13
CA ARG A 126 -18.62 -10.35 23.10
C ARG A 126 -19.27 -10.20 21.73
N PRO A 127 -19.85 -11.27 21.16
CA PRO A 127 -20.43 -11.24 19.80
C PRO A 127 -21.39 -10.09 19.58
N ALA A 128 -22.33 -9.87 20.51
CA ALA A 128 -23.32 -8.79 20.41
C ALA A 128 -22.64 -7.40 20.38
N ARG A 129 -21.68 -7.15 21.29
CA ARG A 129 -21.01 -5.84 21.36
C ARG A 129 -20.09 -5.60 20.15
N ALA A 130 -19.38 -6.60 19.68
CA ALA A 130 -18.57 -6.51 18.46
C ALA A 130 -19.44 -6.18 17.22
N MET A 131 -20.62 -6.79 17.14
CA MET A 131 -21.61 -6.52 16.08
C MET A 131 -22.14 -5.08 16.17
N GLU A 132 -22.50 -4.61 17.38
CA GLU A 132 -22.95 -3.23 17.61
C GLU A 132 -21.90 -2.20 17.15
N LEU A 133 -20.63 -2.39 17.54
CA LEU A 133 -19.52 -1.52 17.13
C LEU A 133 -19.35 -1.49 15.62
N ALA A 134 -19.44 -2.65 14.95
CA ALA A 134 -19.37 -2.71 13.50
C ALA A 134 -20.51 -1.96 12.81
N LEU A 135 -21.73 -2.09 13.32
CA LEU A 135 -22.90 -1.37 12.79
C LEU A 135 -22.80 0.14 13.08
N GLU A 136 -22.27 0.50 14.24
CA GLU A 136 -22.01 1.91 14.59
C GLU A 136 -20.99 2.53 13.64
N MET A 137 -19.86 1.85 13.33
CA MET A 137 -18.91 2.31 12.34
C MET A 137 -19.53 2.54 10.97
N LYS A 138 -20.38 1.62 10.51
CA LYS A 138 -21.08 1.76 9.22
C LYS A 138 -22.02 2.95 9.21
N ARG A 139 -22.74 3.21 10.30
CA ARG A 139 -23.60 4.41 10.46
C ARG A 139 -22.76 5.67 10.46
N THR A 140 -21.70 5.72 11.26
CA THR A 140 -20.79 6.87 11.36
C THR A 140 -20.18 7.23 10.00
N LEU A 141 -19.73 6.23 9.22
CA LEU A 141 -19.24 6.47 7.86
C LEU A 141 -20.31 7.09 6.96
N ARG A 142 -21.54 6.58 7.01
CA ARG A 142 -22.66 7.09 6.19
C ARG A 142 -23.04 8.52 6.57
N ASP A 143 -23.14 8.79 7.87
CA ASP A 143 -23.69 10.03 8.38
C ASP A 143 -22.68 11.18 8.36
N GLU A 144 -21.39 10.89 8.63
CA GLU A 144 -20.36 11.92 8.78
C GLU A 144 -19.43 12.04 7.55
N VAL A 145 -19.23 10.97 6.80
CA VAL A 145 -18.34 10.99 5.62
C VAL A 145 -19.14 11.05 4.32
N GLY A 146 -20.16 10.21 4.19
CA GLY A 146 -21.08 10.27 3.04
C GLY A 146 -21.71 8.94 2.67
N GLN A 147 -22.92 9.02 2.11
CA GLN A 147 -23.77 7.87 1.79
C GLN A 147 -23.16 6.87 0.80
N TYR A 148 -22.25 7.32 -0.07
CA TYR A 148 -21.56 6.48 -1.05
C TYR A 148 -20.26 5.87 -0.49
N ILE A 149 -19.84 6.26 0.72
CA ILE A 149 -18.68 5.70 1.40
C ILE A 149 -19.15 4.54 2.27
N THR A 150 -19.13 3.34 1.71
CA THR A 150 -19.50 2.11 2.40
C THR A 150 -18.31 1.23 2.70
N ALA A 151 -18.41 0.39 3.72
CA ALA A 151 -17.36 -0.53 4.12
C ALA A 151 -17.90 -1.94 4.34
N SER A 152 -17.13 -2.95 3.93
CA SER A 152 -17.32 -4.32 4.39
C SER A 152 -16.51 -4.53 5.66
N ILE A 153 -17.14 -5.11 6.69
CA ILE A 153 -16.52 -5.35 7.99
C ILE A 153 -16.46 -6.86 8.26
N GLY A 154 -15.29 -7.31 8.68
CA GLY A 154 -15.09 -8.67 9.16
C GLY A 154 -14.65 -8.65 10.63
N ILE A 155 -15.18 -9.56 11.43
CA ILE A 155 -14.83 -9.74 12.83
C ILE A 155 -14.29 -11.15 13.01
N GLY A 156 -13.13 -11.28 13.65
CA GLY A 156 -12.48 -12.58 13.77
C GLY A 156 -11.40 -12.65 14.87
N PRO A 157 -10.84 -13.84 15.09
CA PRO A 157 -9.87 -14.08 16.15
C PRO A 157 -8.48 -13.47 15.87
N ASN A 158 -8.18 -13.15 14.62
CA ASN A 158 -6.94 -12.45 14.22
C ASN A 158 -7.20 -11.51 13.04
N PRO A 159 -6.30 -10.56 12.73
CA PRO A 159 -6.50 -9.59 11.66
C PRO A 159 -6.62 -10.21 10.27
N PHE A 160 -5.98 -11.37 10.05
CA PHE A 160 -6.02 -12.08 8.77
C PHE A 160 -7.44 -12.63 8.51
N LEU A 161 -8.04 -13.35 9.46
CA LEU A 161 -9.39 -13.88 9.33
C LEU A 161 -10.44 -12.77 9.32
N ALA A 162 -10.27 -11.73 10.13
CA ALA A 162 -11.13 -10.56 10.06
C ALA A 162 -11.10 -9.93 8.66
N LYS A 163 -9.92 -9.84 8.01
CA LYS A 163 -9.81 -9.40 6.60
C LYS A 163 -10.50 -10.38 5.64
N VAL A 164 -10.35 -11.69 5.82
CA VAL A 164 -11.09 -12.68 5.02
C VAL A 164 -12.59 -12.45 5.11
N GLY A 165 -13.10 -12.21 6.32
CA GLY A 165 -14.50 -11.87 6.54
C GLY A 165 -15.01 -10.69 5.72
N THR A 166 -14.16 -9.66 5.49
CA THR A 166 -14.56 -8.52 4.64
C THR A 166 -14.80 -8.91 3.18
N GLU A 167 -14.13 -9.95 2.67
CA GLU A 167 -14.27 -10.40 1.28
C GLU A 167 -15.50 -11.28 1.05
N MET A 168 -16.01 -11.96 2.10
CA MET A 168 -17.08 -12.95 1.98
C MET A 168 -18.42 -12.36 1.55
N ARG A 169 -18.70 -11.12 1.91
CA ARG A 169 -19.97 -10.44 1.62
C ARG A 169 -19.74 -8.99 1.16
N LYS A 170 -19.05 -8.79 0.05
CA LYS A 170 -18.94 -7.49 -0.63
C LYS A 170 -20.10 -7.26 -1.60
N PRO A 171 -20.64 -6.02 -1.73
CA PRO A 171 -20.34 -4.81 -0.96
C PRO A 171 -21.11 -4.70 0.35
N ASP A 172 -20.67 -3.79 1.20
CA ASP A 172 -21.35 -3.35 2.44
C ASP A 172 -21.70 -4.48 3.41
N GLY A 173 -20.92 -5.58 3.33
CA GLY A 173 -21.11 -6.78 4.16
C GLY A 173 -20.69 -6.59 5.61
N LEU A 174 -21.17 -7.51 6.46
CA LEU A 174 -20.72 -7.69 7.84
C LEU A 174 -20.68 -9.18 8.13
N VAL A 175 -19.50 -9.70 8.47
CA VAL A 175 -19.28 -11.13 8.68
C VAL A 175 -18.51 -11.34 9.98
N MET A 176 -18.99 -12.26 10.80
CA MET A 176 -18.28 -12.75 11.98
C MET A 176 -17.75 -14.16 11.69
N LEU A 177 -16.52 -14.43 12.09
CA LEU A 177 -15.88 -15.73 11.97
C LEU A 177 -15.51 -16.25 13.37
N PRO A 178 -16.45 -16.99 14.02
CA PRO A 178 -16.19 -17.61 15.33
C PRO A 178 -15.11 -18.68 15.21
N ILE A 179 -14.34 -18.85 16.28
CA ILE A 179 -13.18 -19.76 16.24
C ILE A 179 -13.57 -21.25 16.15
N ASP A 180 -14.72 -21.61 16.67
CA ASP A 180 -15.28 -22.97 16.65
C ASP A 180 -15.76 -23.40 15.26
N GLU A 181 -16.12 -22.46 14.40
CA GLU A 181 -16.45 -22.70 13.00
C GLU A 181 -15.22 -22.83 12.07
N LEU A 182 -14.04 -22.49 12.59
CA LEU A 182 -12.81 -22.55 11.80
C LEU A 182 -12.18 -23.94 11.78
N PRO A 183 -11.60 -24.34 10.65
CA PRO A 183 -11.50 -23.61 9.38
C PRO A 183 -12.69 -23.82 8.43
N HIS A 184 -13.76 -24.53 8.83
CA HIS A 184 -14.85 -24.95 7.95
C HIS A 184 -15.64 -23.79 7.33
N ALA A 185 -15.81 -22.69 8.07
CA ALA A 185 -16.46 -21.48 7.57
C ALA A 185 -15.80 -20.92 6.29
N LEU A 186 -14.55 -21.31 6.00
CA LEU A 186 -13.77 -20.85 4.86
C LEU A 186 -13.87 -21.79 3.64
N ASP A 187 -14.48 -22.97 3.77
CA ASP A 187 -14.50 -24.01 2.73
C ASP A 187 -15.14 -23.60 1.41
N SER A 188 -16.10 -22.66 1.44
CA SER A 188 -16.81 -22.14 0.27
C SER A 188 -16.03 -21.09 -0.52
N LEU A 189 -14.93 -20.57 0.02
CA LEU A 189 -14.13 -19.52 -0.62
C LEU A 189 -13.30 -20.08 -1.77
N LYS A 190 -12.99 -19.20 -2.73
CA LYS A 190 -11.96 -19.48 -3.74
C LYS A 190 -10.59 -19.18 -3.14
N LEU A 191 -9.55 -19.87 -3.59
CA LEU A 191 -8.17 -19.56 -3.14
C LEU A 191 -7.80 -18.07 -3.32
N THR A 192 -8.32 -17.43 -4.36
CA THR A 192 -8.06 -16.02 -4.64
C THR A 192 -8.80 -15.02 -3.76
N ASP A 193 -9.75 -15.48 -2.96
CA ASP A 193 -10.48 -14.63 -2.01
C ASP A 193 -9.67 -14.42 -0.72
N PHE A 194 -8.62 -15.22 -0.53
CA PHE A 194 -7.71 -15.03 0.59
C PHE A 194 -6.69 -13.91 0.31
N PRO A 195 -6.56 -12.92 1.21
CA PRO A 195 -5.56 -11.86 1.08
C PRO A 195 -4.15 -12.43 0.92
N GLY A 196 -3.47 -12.09 -0.17
CA GLY A 196 -2.12 -12.58 -0.48
C GLY A 196 -2.08 -13.75 -1.48
N ILE A 197 -3.20 -14.38 -1.82
CA ILE A 197 -3.26 -15.40 -2.88
C ILE A 197 -3.73 -14.76 -4.20
N ASN A 198 -2.77 -14.28 -4.98
CA ASN A 198 -3.00 -13.85 -6.35
C ASN A 198 -2.96 -15.03 -7.35
N ARG A 199 -3.20 -14.76 -8.63
CA ARG A 199 -3.19 -15.79 -9.68
C ARG A 199 -1.89 -16.61 -9.73
N ARG A 200 -0.72 -15.98 -9.49
CA ARG A 200 0.57 -16.69 -9.47
C ARG A 200 0.71 -17.58 -8.22
N MET A 201 0.30 -17.10 -7.07
CA MET A 201 0.30 -17.91 -5.85
C MET A 201 -0.67 -19.08 -5.95
N LYS A 202 -1.88 -18.87 -6.49
CA LYS A 202 -2.83 -19.96 -6.79
C LYS A 202 -2.19 -21.03 -7.65
N ALA A 203 -1.49 -20.66 -8.74
CA ALA A 203 -0.80 -21.64 -9.60
C ALA A 203 0.26 -22.44 -8.84
N ARG A 204 1.02 -21.80 -7.92
CA ARG A 204 2.00 -22.49 -7.06
C ARG A 204 1.33 -23.46 -6.07
N LEU A 205 0.22 -23.04 -5.44
CA LEU A 205 -0.54 -23.89 -4.54
C LEU A 205 -1.12 -25.12 -5.29
N ASN A 206 -1.66 -24.90 -6.49
CA ASN A 206 -2.15 -25.98 -7.34
C ASN A 206 -1.03 -26.98 -7.70
N ALA A 207 0.19 -26.51 -7.94
CA ALA A 207 1.33 -27.37 -8.25
C ALA A 207 1.73 -28.33 -7.10
N VAL A 208 1.28 -28.05 -5.89
CA VAL A 208 1.49 -28.94 -4.72
C VAL A 208 0.19 -29.65 -4.28
N GLY A 209 -0.86 -29.63 -5.12
CA GLY A 209 -2.12 -30.35 -4.88
C GLY A 209 -3.16 -29.58 -4.06
N LEU A 210 -3.00 -28.26 -3.88
CA LEU A 210 -3.97 -27.42 -3.17
C LEU A 210 -4.81 -26.63 -4.19
N PHE A 211 -6.02 -27.10 -4.49
CA PHE A 211 -6.89 -26.54 -5.53
C PHE A 211 -8.04 -25.69 -4.98
N SER A 212 -8.43 -25.93 -3.74
CA SER A 212 -9.59 -25.30 -3.08
C SER A 212 -9.21 -24.67 -1.74
N ALA A 213 -10.10 -23.84 -1.19
CA ALA A 213 -9.98 -23.34 0.19
C ALA A 213 -9.98 -24.47 1.21
N ARG A 214 -10.80 -25.51 0.97
CA ARG A 214 -10.85 -26.70 1.81
C ARG A 214 -9.49 -27.42 1.87
N ASP A 215 -8.83 -27.60 0.71
CA ASP A 215 -7.49 -28.20 0.66
C ASP A 215 -6.49 -27.35 1.43
N LEU A 216 -6.53 -26.01 1.23
CA LEU A 216 -5.68 -25.06 1.94
C LEU A 216 -5.88 -25.14 3.46
N CYS A 217 -7.12 -25.20 3.93
CA CYS A 217 -7.46 -25.25 5.35
C CYS A 217 -7.09 -26.58 6.02
N ARG A 218 -7.16 -27.69 5.27
CA ARG A 218 -6.80 -29.04 5.76
C ARG A 218 -5.31 -29.35 5.66
N ALA A 219 -4.57 -28.60 4.84
CA ALA A 219 -3.14 -28.83 4.63
C ALA A 219 -2.33 -28.70 5.93
N GLY A 220 -1.35 -29.56 6.09
CA GLY A 220 -0.36 -29.44 7.15
C GLY A 220 0.66 -28.33 6.90
N PRO A 221 1.41 -27.90 7.94
CA PRO A 221 2.33 -26.77 7.86
C PRO A 221 3.45 -26.98 6.81
N GLU A 222 3.92 -28.20 6.64
CA GLU A 222 4.99 -28.52 5.67
C GLU A 222 4.50 -28.39 4.22
N LEU A 223 3.27 -28.86 3.93
CA LEU A 223 2.67 -28.73 2.61
C LEU A 223 2.42 -27.25 2.26
N LEU A 224 1.91 -26.47 3.22
CA LEU A 224 1.76 -25.02 3.05
C LEU A 224 3.12 -24.34 2.84
N ARG A 225 4.15 -24.72 3.61
CA ARG A 225 5.51 -24.19 3.41
C ARG A 225 6.03 -24.45 1.99
N ARG A 226 5.81 -25.63 1.44
CA ARG A 226 6.16 -25.96 0.05
C ARG A 226 5.37 -25.10 -0.95
N GLY A 227 4.06 -25.01 -0.79
CA GLY A 227 3.19 -24.24 -1.67
C GLY A 227 3.51 -22.74 -1.68
N PHE A 228 3.74 -22.15 -0.51
CA PHE A 228 4.17 -20.75 -0.38
C PHE A 228 5.67 -20.54 -0.70
N GLY A 229 6.48 -21.60 -0.68
CA GLY A 229 7.93 -21.54 -0.89
C GLY A 229 8.68 -20.75 0.19
N SER A 230 8.13 -20.67 1.38
CA SER A 230 8.70 -19.93 2.51
C SER A 230 8.00 -20.32 3.83
N VAL A 231 8.59 -19.86 4.96
CA VAL A 231 8.00 -19.98 6.30
C VAL A 231 6.61 -19.32 6.44
N VAL A 232 6.22 -18.46 5.49
CA VAL A 232 4.88 -17.86 5.45
C VAL A 232 3.79 -18.94 5.40
N GLY A 233 4.05 -20.08 4.77
CA GLY A 233 3.11 -21.21 4.77
C GLY A 233 2.81 -21.76 6.17
N GLU A 234 3.81 -21.86 7.05
CA GLU A 234 3.62 -22.25 8.45
C GLU A 234 2.80 -21.19 9.22
N VAL A 235 3.06 -19.92 8.95
CA VAL A 235 2.28 -18.80 9.52
C VAL A 235 0.81 -18.93 9.12
N TRP A 236 0.53 -19.22 7.85
CA TRP A 236 -0.83 -19.43 7.36
C TRP A 236 -1.53 -20.60 8.04
N TYR A 237 -0.82 -21.69 8.30
CA TYR A 237 -1.38 -22.83 9.04
C TYR A 237 -2.02 -22.42 10.37
N TRP A 238 -1.32 -21.58 11.14
CA TRP A 238 -1.79 -21.09 12.42
C TRP A 238 -2.86 -20.01 12.29
N LEU A 239 -2.69 -19.06 11.34
CA LEU A 239 -3.66 -17.98 11.11
C LEU A 239 -5.04 -18.54 10.72
N LEU A 240 -5.10 -19.54 9.83
CA LEU A 240 -6.34 -20.19 9.40
C LEU A 240 -7.07 -20.90 10.55
N ARG A 241 -6.37 -21.24 11.63
CA ARG A 241 -6.92 -21.88 12.84
C ARG A 241 -7.22 -20.89 13.96
N GLY A 242 -7.23 -19.60 13.65
CA GLY A 242 -7.59 -18.55 14.60
C GLY A 242 -6.48 -18.09 15.54
N TYR A 243 -5.25 -18.58 15.39
CA TYR A 243 -4.16 -18.11 16.24
C TYR A 243 -3.78 -16.68 15.89
N ASP A 244 -3.61 -15.85 16.91
CA ASP A 244 -3.11 -14.49 16.80
C ASP A 244 -1.59 -14.51 16.97
N LEU A 245 -0.88 -14.38 15.86
CA LEU A 245 0.57 -14.46 15.84
C LEU A 245 1.19 -13.07 15.96
N PRO A 246 2.26 -12.91 16.76
CA PRO A 246 2.97 -11.65 16.84
C PRO A 246 3.53 -11.29 15.46
N ARG A 247 3.23 -10.08 15.01
CA ARG A 247 3.73 -9.60 13.73
C ARG A 247 5.21 -9.23 13.88
N LYS A 248 6.04 -9.81 13.02
CA LYS A 248 7.44 -9.40 12.91
C LYS A 248 7.52 -7.99 12.32
N GLU A 249 8.06 -7.06 13.08
CA GLU A 249 8.41 -5.75 12.52
C GLU A 249 9.46 -5.91 11.42
N THR A 250 9.19 -5.31 10.29
CA THR A 250 10.11 -5.31 9.16
C THR A 250 10.62 -3.90 8.92
N SER A 251 11.92 -3.74 8.93
CA SER A 251 12.55 -2.49 8.47
C SER A 251 12.45 -2.39 6.95
N ARG A 252 12.32 -1.16 6.46
CA ARG A 252 12.38 -0.90 5.02
C ARG A 252 13.77 -1.26 4.50
N LYS A 253 13.83 -2.08 3.47
CA LYS A 253 15.10 -2.49 2.84
C LYS A 253 15.41 -1.72 1.55
N THR A 254 14.38 -1.17 0.91
CA THR A 254 14.50 -0.47 -0.36
C THR A 254 13.58 0.74 -0.43
N LEU A 255 13.98 1.74 -1.21
CA LEU A 255 13.19 2.88 -1.60
C LEU A 255 13.22 2.97 -3.11
N SER A 256 12.08 2.93 -3.77
CA SER A 256 12.03 2.89 -5.24
C SER A 256 11.01 3.85 -5.82
N HIS A 257 11.32 4.36 -7.00
CA HIS A 257 10.39 5.05 -7.88
C HIS A 257 10.42 4.46 -9.27
N SER A 258 9.27 4.36 -9.92
CA SER A 258 9.19 3.94 -11.32
C SER A 258 8.12 4.72 -12.06
N HIS A 259 8.32 4.89 -13.37
CA HIS A 259 7.38 5.62 -14.22
C HIS A 259 7.24 4.95 -15.58
N VAL A 260 6.00 4.77 -16.05
CA VAL A 260 5.70 4.41 -17.44
C VAL A 260 5.69 5.70 -18.24
N MET A 261 6.59 5.79 -19.21
CA MET A 261 6.84 7.02 -19.97
C MET A 261 5.78 7.25 -21.04
N SER A 262 5.37 8.50 -21.19
CA SER A 262 4.59 8.92 -22.36
C SER A 262 5.43 8.84 -23.64
N PRO A 263 4.81 8.68 -24.83
CA PRO A 263 5.54 8.46 -26.09
C PRO A 263 6.69 9.46 -26.35
N ARG A 264 6.50 10.73 -26.00
CA ARG A 264 7.52 11.79 -26.20
C ARG A 264 8.83 11.56 -25.42
N PHE A 265 8.80 10.78 -24.34
CA PHE A 265 9.98 10.45 -23.53
C PHE A 265 10.55 9.06 -23.82
N ARG A 266 10.02 8.35 -24.82
CA ARG A 266 10.50 7.00 -25.18
C ARG A 266 11.69 7.01 -26.13
N THR A 267 12.53 8.04 -26.00
CA THR A 267 13.85 8.15 -26.64
C THR A 267 14.95 7.91 -25.61
N HIS A 268 16.18 7.74 -26.03
CA HIS A 268 17.32 7.55 -25.11
C HIS A 268 17.47 8.77 -24.19
N GLU A 269 17.46 9.98 -24.76
CA GLU A 269 17.57 11.23 -24.00
C GLU A 269 16.34 11.50 -23.10
N GLY A 270 15.14 11.31 -23.62
CA GLY A 270 13.92 11.44 -22.83
C GLY A 270 13.85 10.46 -21.65
N CYS A 271 14.34 9.23 -21.85
CA CYS A 271 14.45 8.23 -20.80
C CYS A 271 15.44 8.68 -19.71
N LYS A 272 16.62 9.20 -20.09
CA LYS A 272 17.62 9.77 -19.18
C LYS A 272 17.01 10.84 -18.28
N GLN A 273 16.31 11.78 -18.86
CA GLN A 273 15.64 12.88 -18.13
C GLN A 273 14.61 12.34 -17.13
N VAL A 274 13.83 11.32 -17.50
CA VAL A 274 12.87 10.67 -16.60
C VAL A 274 13.59 9.97 -15.45
N VAL A 275 14.69 9.24 -15.72
CA VAL A 275 15.47 8.57 -14.65
C VAL A 275 16.04 9.59 -13.68
N LEU A 276 16.65 10.68 -14.17
CA LEU A 276 17.14 11.78 -13.33
C LEU A 276 16.03 12.35 -12.44
N ARG A 277 14.83 12.55 -13.01
CA ARG A 277 13.67 12.98 -12.24
C ARG A 277 13.26 11.99 -11.15
N LEU A 278 13.27 10.68 -11.45
CA LEU A 278 12.98 9.63 -10.47
C LEU A 278 14.05 9.57 -9.37
N LEU A 279 15.31 9.78 -9.72
CA LEU A 279 16.45 9.81 -8.80
C LEU A 279 16.32 10.97 -7.81
N HIS A 280 15.99 12.15 -8.29
CA HIS A 280 15.69 13.32 -7.46
C HIS A 280 14.58 13.02 -6.44
N LYS A 281 13.47 12.44 -6.91
CA LYS A 281 12.36 12.05 -6.02
C LYS A 281 12.80 11.02 -4.99
N ALA A 282 13.62 10.05 -5.39
CA ALA A 282 14.13 9.02 -4.50
C ALA A 282 15.06 9.62 -3.42
N ALA A 283 15.97 10.53 -3.81
CA ALA A 283 16.89 11.19 -2.91
C ALA A 283 16.18 12.09 -1.89
N ALA A 284 15.24 12.93 -2.35
CA ALA A 284 14.45 13.78 -1.46
C ALA A 284 13.65 12.95 -0.44
N ARG A 285 13.06 11.84 -0.91
CA ARG A 285 12.35 10.92 -0.02
C ARG A 285 13.28 10.19 0.96
N LEU A 286 14.48 9.82 0.52
CA LEU A 286 15.49 9.19 1.38
C LEU A 286 15.82 10.13 2.55
N ARG A 287 16.07 11.42 2.27
CA ARG A 287 16.32 12.46 3.28
C ARG A 287 15.12 12.70 4.20
N SER A 288 13.91 12.80 3.65
CA SER A 288 12.69 12.99 4.46
C SER A 288 12.41 11.84 5.43
N GLU A 289 12.94 10.64 5.14
CA GLU A 289 12.86 9.48 6.03
C GLU A 289 14.09 9.33 6.95
N GLY A 290 15.04 10.28 6.92
CA GLY A 290 16.27 10.25 7.72
C GLY A 290 17.19 9.07 7.38
N LEU A 291 17.17 8.61 6.14
CA LEU A 291 17.91 7.42 5.69
C LEU A 291 19.03 7.79 4.72
N THR A 292 20.07 6.94 4.68
CA THR A 292 21.09 6.87 3.62
C THR A 292 20.93 5.58 2.83
N ALA A 293 21.46 5.54 1.61
CA ALA A 293 21.53 4.34 0.78
C ALA A 293 22.97 4.07 0.35
N SER A 294 23.35 2.80 0.25
CA SER A 294 24.66 2.37 -0.24
C SER A 294 24.60 1.63 -1.59
N ILE A 295 23.42 1.50 -2.17
CA ILE A 295 23.25 0.85 -3.47
C ILE A 295 22.26 1.64 -4.29
N LEU A 296 22.66 1.99 -5.52
CA LEU A 296 21.81 2.53 -6.56
C LEU A 296 21.59 1.49 -7.64
N GLU A 297 20.33 1.22 -7.97
CA GLU A 297 19.96 0.39 -9.11
C GLU A 297 19.07 1.21 -10.05
N VAL A 298 19.37 1.14 -11.35
CA VAL A 298 18.59 1.78 -12.41
C VAL A 298 18.18 0.72 -13.42
N ALA A 299 16.90 0.73 -13.82
CA ALA A 299 16.45 -0.18 -14.86
C ALA A 299 15.50 0.52 -15.84
N VAL A 300 15.66 0.17 -17.11
CA VAL A 300 14.82 0.61 -18.22
C VAL A 300 14.20 -0.62 -18.87
N SER A 301 12.88 -0.67 -18.95
CA SER A 301 12.16 -1.75 -19.63
C SER A 301 11.62 -1.25 -20.96
N GLY A 302 11.81 -2.06 -22.00
CA GLY A 302 11.39 -1.75 -23.36
C GLY A 302 11.43 -3.01 -24.23
N ARG A 303 11.58 -2.87 -25.56
CA ARG A 303 11.81 -4.00 -26.45
C ARG A 303 13.09 -4.71 -26.09
N LYS A 304 14.19 -3.98 -25.90
CA LYS A 304 15.41 -4.40 -25.23
C LYS A 304 15.47 -3.70 -23.88
N SER A 305 15.59 -4.44 -22.80
CA SER A 305 15.67 -3.90 -21.44
C SER A 305 17.13 -3.80 -21.00
N TRP A 306 17.43 -2.80 -20.17
CA TRP A 306 18.73 -2.58 -19.57
C TRP A 306 18.58 -2.35 -18.07
N GLY A 307 19.57 -2.72 -17.29
CA GLY A 307 19.67 -2.39 -15.88
C GLY A 307 21.11 -2.50 -15.39
N ASP A 308 21.48 -1.63 -14.50
CA ASP A 308 22.78 -1.62 -13.84
C ASP A 308 22.63 -1.34 -12.34
N ARG A 309 23.64 -1.75 -11.58
CA ARG A 309 23.72 -1.63 -10.14
C ARG A 309 25.09 -1.10 -9.72
N ARG A 310 25.08 -0.09 -8.86
CA ARG A 310 26.30 0.51 -8.32
C ARG A 310 26.29 0.48 -6.79
N VAL A 311 27.39 0.03 -6.21
CA VAL A 311 27.65 0.16 -4.76
C VAL A 311 28.34 1.48 -4.52
N LEU A 312 27.93 2.18 -3.48
CA LEU A 312 28.36 3.53 -3.09
C LEU A 312 28.70 3.54 -1.60
N ASP A 313 29.45 4.52 -1.17
CA ASP A 313 29.47 4.88 0.25
C ASP A 313 28.07 5.36 0.66
N PRO A 314 27.64 5.06 1.93
CA PRO A 314 26.31 5.43 2.37
C PRO A 314 26.06 6.94 2.22
N THR A 315 25.13 7.29 1.33
CA THR A 315 24.83 8.70 0.99
C THR A 315 23.32 8.95 0.93
N GLN A 316 22.95 10.21 1.16
CA GLN A 316 21.63 10.79 0.88
C GLN A 316 21.73 12.01 -0.06
N ASP A 317 22.92 12.33 -0.49
CA ASP A 317 23.22 13.46 -1.35
C ASP A 317 22.80 13.18 -2.79
N THR A 318 22.07 14.13 -3.37
CA THR A 318 21.54 14.02 -4.73
C THR A 318 22.65 14.04 -5.78
N VAL A 319 23.72 14.85 -5.58
CA VAL A 319 24.83 15.01 -6.55
C VAL A 319 25.60 13.69 -6.69
N THR A 320 25.98 13.08 -5.57
CA THR A 320 26.67 11.78 -5.55
C THR A 320 25.87 10.69 -6.26
N LEU A 321 24.55 10.62 -6.02
CA LEU A 321 23.69 9.68 -6.71
C LEU A 321 23.59 9.95 -8.21
N MET A 322 23.64 11.21 -8.64
CA MET A 322 23.62 11.58 -10.05
C MET A 322 24.96 11.28 -10.75
N GLU A 323 26.09 11.52 -10.09
CA GLU A 323 27.43 11.17 -10.61
C GLU A 323 27.53 9.65 -10.84
N ALA A 324 27.04 8.85 -9.88
CA ALA A 324 26.94 7.41 -10.00
C ALA A 324 26.05 7.01 -11.21
N PHE A 325 24.88 7.60 -11.31
CA PHE A 325 23.98 7.38 -12.44
C PHE A 325 24.62 7.75 -13.78
N ALA A 326 25.28 8.89 -13.88
CA ALA A 326 25.94 9.33 -15.10
C ALA A 326 27.01 8.34 -15.58
N SER A 327 27.75 7.75 -14.65
CA SER A 327 28.72 6.69 -14.95
C SER A 327 28.05 5.40 -15.47
N MET A 328 26.93 4.98 -14.86
CA MET A 328 26.15 3.82 -15.28
C MET A 328 25.54 4.04 -16.67
N TRP A 329 25.03 5.24 -16.93
CA TRP A 329 24.31 5.56 -18.16
C TRP A 329 25.19 5.51 -19.41
N LYS A 330 26.51 5.65 -19.30
CA LYS A 330 27.46 5.51 -20.42
C LYS A 330 27.41 4.13 -21.08
N GLN A 331 26.97 3.12 -20.33
CA GLN A 331 26.83 1.72 -20.77
C GLN A 331 25.38 1.32 -21.02
N ALA A 332 24.45 2.27 -21.02
CA ALA A 332 23.03 1.99 -21.17
C ALA A 332 22.71 1.57 -22.61
N ASP A 333 22.31 0.32 -22.76
CA ASP A 333 21.97 -0.28 -24.05
C ASP A 333 20.54 -0.87 -23.98
N PHE A 334 19.56 -0.11 -24.46
CA PHE A 334 18.16 -0.50 -24.49
C PHE A 334 17.47 0.02 -25.74
N GLU A 335 16.31 -0.59 -26.08
CA GLU A 335 15.51 -0.21 -27.24
C GLU A 335 14.04 0.00 -26.87
N SER A 336 13.42 1.01 -27.53
CA SER A 336 12.01 1.34 -27.35
C SER A 336 11.59 1.40 -25.88
N PRO A 337 12.20 2.27 -25.07
CA PRO A 337 11.96 2.32 -23.64
C PRO A 337 10.50 2.68 -23.31
N VAL A 338 9.89 1.94 -22.40
CA VAL A 338 8.50 2.12 -21.98
C VAL A 338 8.42 2.53 -20.51
N LYS A 339 9.27 1.94 -19.66
CA LYS A 339 9.27 2.18 -18.22
C LYS A 339 10.70 2.39 -17.74
N ALA A 340 10.87 3.37 -16.87
CA ALA A 340 12.11 3.62 -16.12
C ALA A 340 11.87 3.39 -14.63
N SER A 341 12.90 2.94 -13.91
CA SER A 341 12.86 2.73 -12.46
C SER A 341 14.22 3.02 -11.83
N VAL A 342 14.16 3.53 -10.60
CA VAL A 342 15.29 3.76 -9.69
C VAL A 342 14.98 3.07 -8.38
N VAL A 343 15.96 2.34 -7.84
CA VAL A 343 15.88 1.68 -6.54
C VAL A 343 17.10 2.06 -5.72
N LEU A 344 16.88 2.54 -4.52
CA LEU A 344 17.89 2.77 -3.49
C LEU A 344 17.76 1.66 -2.45
N SER A 345 18.86 0.97 -2.14
CA SER A 345 18.92 -0.12 -1.19
C SER A 345 20.17 -0.05 -0.31
N GLY A 346 20.36 -1.00 0.62
CA GLY A 346 21.37 -0.87 1.66
C GLY A 346 21.05 0.30 2.60
N LEU A 347 19.76 0.45 2.95
CA LEU A 347 19.28 1.59 3.74
C LEU A 347 19.77 1.50 5.19
N ARG A 348 20.26 2.64 5.71
CA ARG A 348 20.65 2.83 7.11
C ARG A 348 20.15 4.19 7.62
N PRO A 349 19.91 4.36 8.93
CA PRO A 349 19.66 5.68 9.50
C PRO A 349 20.82 6.64 9.22
N ALA A 350 20.53 7.85 8.80
CA ALA A 350 21.57 8.87 8.53
C ALA A 350 22.39 9.18 9.79
N SER A 351 21.76 9.09 10.97
CA SER A 351 22.43 9.27 12.26
C SER A 351 23.47 8.20 12.60
N SER A 352 23.46 7.07 11.90
CA SER A 352 24.41 5.97 12.12
C SER A 352 25.66 6.05 11.23
N ILE A 353 25.76 7.08 10.36
CA ILE A 353 26.88 7.23 9.43
C ILE A 353 27.84 8.28 9.94
N THR A 354 29.11 7.91 10.05
CA THR A 354 30.19 8.85 10.33
C THR A 354 30.54 9.58 9.05
N PRO A 355 30.43 10.93 8.99
CA PRO A 355 30.82 11.69 7.79
C PRO A 355 32.32 11.49 7.49
N SER A 356 32.69 11.51 6.22
CA SER A 356 34.07 11.56 5.79
C SER A 356 34.68 12.92 6.15
N LEU A 357 35.92 12.89 6.60
CA LEU A 357 36.70 14.10 6.90
C LEU A 357 37.40 14.68 5.64
N PHE A 358 37.42 13.91 4.55
CA PHE A 358 38.25 14.17 3.37
C PHE A 358 37.45 14.50 2.12
N ASP A 359 36.14 14.58 2.23
CA ASP A 359 35.26 14.89 1.09
C ASP A 359 34.20 15.96 1.41
N ASP A 360 33.59 16.52 0.39
CA ASP A 360 32.54 17.53 0.50
C ASP A 360 31.15 16.97 0.81
N SER A 361 31.05 15.72 1.28
CA SER A 361 29.77 15.02 1.48
C SER A 361 28.84 15.77 2.45
N VAL A 362 29.41 16.40 3.47
CA VAL A 362 28.64 17.21 4.45
C VAL A 362 28.06 18.46 3.77
N ALA A 363 28.86 19.17 2.97
CA ALA A 363 28.41 20.38 2.25
C ALA A 363 27.36 20.03 1.19
N ARG A 364 27.54 18.95 0.43
CA ARG A 364 26.59 18.43 -0.57
C ARG A 364 25.26 18.00 0.07
N THR A 365 25.34 17.32 1.23
CA THR A 365 24.15 16.92 1.98
C THR A 365 23.39 18.15 2.48
N ARG A 366 24.10 19.16 3.04
CA ARG A 366 23.49 20.42 3.48
C ARG A 366 22.80 21.15 2.31
N LEU A 367 23.44 21.25 1.16
CA LEU A 367 22.84 21.82 -0.06
C LEU A 367 21.56 21.10 -0.44
N SER A 368 21.57 19.75 -0.44
CA SER A 368 20.41 18.94 -0.76
C SER A 368 19.24 19.20 0.20
N HIS A 369 19.49 19.32 1.50
CA HIS A 369 18.47 19.68 2.48
C HIS A 369 17.93 21.09 2.29
N THR A 370 18.80 22.07 1.94
CA THR A 370 18.37 23.44 1.64
C THR A 370 17.44 23.48 0.42
N VAL A 371 17.76 22.73 -0.63
CA VAL A 371 16.89 22.61 -1.82
C VAL A 371 15.54 21.98 -1.47
N ASP A 372 15.54 20.94 -0.64
CA ASP A 372 14.29 20.31 -0.18
C ASP A 372 13.43 21.30 0.63
N GLU A 373 14.06 22.10 1.52
CA GLU A 373 13.37 23.11 2.32
C GLU A 373 12.76 24.22 1.45
N LEU A 374 13.50 24.72 0.46
CA LEU A 374 12.99 25.70 -0.49
C LEU A 374 11.80 25.14 -1.28
N ASN A 375 11.90 23.90 -1.76
CA ASN A 375 10.82 23.24 -2.47
C ASN A 375 9.59 22.94 -1.58
N ARG A 376 9.78 22.70 -0.28
CA ARG A 376 8.71 22.56 0.69
C ARG A 376 8.00 23.88 0.94
N ARG A 377 8.76 24.97 1.11
CA ARG A 377 8.24 26.32 1.45
C ARG A 377 7.57 27.04 0.30
N PHE A 378 8.16 26.98 -0.89
CA PHE A 378 7.73 27.78 -2.05
C PHE A 378 7.02 26.94 -3.12
N GLY A 379 6.82 25.64 -2.87
CA GLY A 379 6.18 24.74 -3.81
C GLY A 379 7.16 23.83 -4.54
N LYS A 380 6.67 22.67 -4.93
CA LYS A 380 7.47 21.62 -5.60
C LYS A 380 8.08 22.17 -6.89
N HIS A 381 9.38 21.89 -7.08
CA HIS A 381 10.14 22.28 -8.26
C HIS A 381 10.44 23.78 -8.39
N THR A 382 10.39 24.55 -7.30
CA THR A 382 10.89 25.91 -7.23
C THR A 382 12.39 25.93 -7.51
N VAL A 383 13.13 25.00 -6.90
CA VAL A 383 14.54 24.75 -7.19
C VAL A 383 14.68 23.33 -7.75
N LEU A 384 15.29 23.21 -8.91
CA LEU A 384 15.54 21.94 -9.57
C LEU A 384 16.84 22.00 -10.37
N LEU A 385 17.43 20.83 -10.65
CA LEU A 385 18.58 20.76 -11.54
C LEU A 385 18.16 20.94 -12.99
N ALA A 386 18.90 21.75 -13.73
CA ALA A 386 18.60 22.12 -15.12
C ALA A 386 18.33 20.91 -16.02
N GLU A 387 19.10 19.82 -15.84
CA GLU A 387 18.91 18.56 -16.59
C GLU A 387 17.53 17.91 -16.39
N THR A 388 16.81 18.25 -15.32
CA THR A 388 15.47 17.69 -15.04
C THR A 388 14.34 18.59 -15.52
N LEU A 389 14.63 19.78 -16.04
CA LEU A 389 13.64 20.82 -16.38
C LEU A 389 12.58 20.31 -17.37
N SER A 390 13.00 19.64 -18.45
CA SER A 390 12.10 19.10 -19.47
C SER A 390 11.19 17.97 -18.93
N ALA A 391 11.67 17.21 -17.94
CA ALA A 391 10.95 16.13 -17.31
C ALA A 391 10.23 16.54 -15.99
N ARG A 392 10.22 17.84 -15.61
CA ARG A 392 9.66 18.32 -14.32
C ARG A 392 8.23 17.86 -14.07
N ASN A 393 7.41 17.79 -15.13
CA ASN A 393 6.01 17.39 -15.06
C ASN A 393 5.80 15.87 -15.28
N THR A 394 6.88 15.09 -15.43
CA THR A 394 6.80 13.63 -15.52
C THR A 394 6.77 13.02 -14.12
N ALA A 395 6.39 11.73 -14.05
CA ALA A 395 6.32 10.99 -12.80
C ALA A 395 5.57 11.76 -11.69
N PRO A 396 4.32 12.20 -11.92
CA PRO A 396 3.53 12.89 -10.91
C PRO A 396 3.43 12.04 -9.65
N GLU A 397 3.17 12.68 -8.53
CA GLU A 397 2.90 11.95 -7.30
C GLU A 397 1.60 11.18 -7.45
N ARG A 398 1.65 9.91 -7.13
CA ARG A 398 0.50 9.01 -7.14
C ARG A 398 0.38 8.40 -5.76
N ILE A 399 -0.83 8.12 -5.32
CA ILE A 399 -1.06 7.39 -4.08
C ILE A 399 -0.41 6.01 -4.23
N ALA A 400 0.55 5.71 -3.36
CA ALA A 400 0.97 4.34 -3.14
C ALA A 400 -0.05 3.73 -2.18
N PHE A 401 -0.76 2.67 -2.60
CA PHE A 401 -1.83 2.03 -1.83
C PHE A 401 -1.48 1.71 -0.36
N GLY A 402 -0.22 1.62 0.00
CA GLY A 402 0.23 1.35 1.36
C GLY A 402 0.78 2.54 2.17
N LYS A 403 0.73 3.80 1.65
CA LYS A 403 1.23 4.98 2.37
C LYS A 403 0.54 6.27 1.91
N THR A 404 -0.12 6.93 2.83
CA THR A 404 -0.81 8.21 2.61
C THR A 404 0.12 9.43 2.66
N ARG A 405 1.34 9.29 3.19
CA ARG A 405 2.33 10.36 3.41
C ARG A 405 2.79 11.16 2.16
N LEU A 406 2.39 10.79 0.95
CA LEU A 406 2.81 11.48 -0.28
C LEU A 406 2.15 12.86 -0.48
N PHE A 407 1.20 13.23 0.37
CA PHE A 407 0.42 14.45 0.24
C PHE A 407 0.52 15.39 1.43
N ASP A 408 1.38 15.10 2.42
CA ASP A 408 1.70 16.02 3.51
C ASP A 408 2.43 17.26 2.94
N GLU A 409 1.66 18.14 2.33
CA GLU A 409 2.08 19.48 2.01
C GLU A 409 1.85 20.37 3.23
N GLY A 410 2.91 20.63 3.96
CA GLY A 410 2.99 21.74 4.88
C GLY A 410 2.02 21.71 6.05
N GLY A 411 2.45 21.16 7.14
CA GLY A 411 1.80 21.30 8.44
C GLY A 411 1.97 20.06 9.30
N ASP A 412 2.49 20.25 10.48
CA ASP A 412 2.65 19.30 11.56
C ASP A 412 1.44 18.38 11.77
N ARG A 413 1.35 17.31 10.97
CA ARG A 413 0.44 16.20 11.25
C ARG A 413 1.23 14.91 11.30
N ALA A 414 1.86 14.69 12.44
CA ALA A 414 2.45 13.43 12.87
C ALA A 414 1.39 12.33 13.11
N TRP A 415 0.31 12.31 12.35
CA TRP A 415 -0.82 11.38 12.54
C TRP A 415 -0.43 9.92 12.30
N VAL A 416 0.45 9.65 11.36
CA VAL A 416 0.80 8.26 11.02
C VAL A 416 1.83 7.65 11.98
N ASP A 417 2.62 8.46 12.69
CA ASP A 417 3.55 7.95 13.71
C ASP A 417 2.91 7.88 15.11
N THR A 418 1.83 8.63 15.36
CA THR A 418 1.08 8.56 16.62
C THR A 418 0.36 7.22 16.78
N PHE A 419 -0.06 6.58 15.67
CA PHE A 419 -0.68 5.24 15.69
C PHE A 419 0.33 4.08 15.73
N ARG A 420 1.63 4.34 15.81
CA ARG A 420 2.65 3.35 16.14
C ARG A 420 2.80 3.23 17.65
N GLY A 421 1.83 2.61 18.32
CA GLY A 421 2.04 1.96 19.61
C GLY A 421 2.49 2.87 20.77
N ARG A 422 1.62 3.77 21.24
CA ARG A 422 1.61 4.19 22.64
C ARG A 422 0.16 4.22 23.14
N ARG A 423 -0.31 3.09 23.65
CA ARG A 423 -1.37 3.17 24.65
C ARG A 423 -0.76 3.71 25.94
N PRO A 424 -1.37 4.70 26.62
CA PRO A 424 -0.98 5.02 27.97
C PRO A 424 -1.19 3.76 28.82
N SER A 425 -0.19 3.39 29.62
CA SER A 425 -0.33 2.36 30.63
C SER A 425 -1.53 2.72 31.51
N PRO A 426 -2.38 1.75 31.91
CA PRO A 426 -3.46 2.03 32.83
C PRO A 426 -2.85 2.59 34.12
N PRO A 427 -3.52 3.57 34.79
CA PRO A 427 -3.03 4.12 36.04
C PRO A 427 -2.87 2.98 37.03
N SER A 428 -1.69 2.89 37.62
CA SER A 428 -1.41 1.99 38.73
C SER A 428 -2.42 2.26 39.84
N ALA A 429 -3.24 1.26 40.14
CA ALA A 429 -4.09 1.29 41.33
C ALA A 429 -3.16 1.37 42.55
N THR A 430 -3.01 2.54 43.10
CA THR A 430 -2.49 2.73 44.46
C THR A 430 -3.52 2.18 45.41
N MET A 431 -3.25 1.00 45.95
CA MET A 431 -3.91 0.55 47.20
C MET A 431 -3.49 1.52 48.30
N GLY A 432 -4.46 2.19 48.85
CA GLY A 432 -4.46 2.80 50.18
C GLY A 432 -5.43 2.03 51.06
#